data_27c6789285c6ec7f3433614eb8d94e4f
#
_entry.id   27c6789285c6ec7f3433614eb8d94e4f
#
_cell.length_a   1.000
_cell.length_b   1.000
_cell.length_c   1.000
_cell.angle_alpha   90.00
_cell.angle_beta   90.00
_cell.angle_gamma   90.00
#
_symmetry.space_group_name_H-M   'P 1'
#
loop_
_entity.id
_entity.type
_entity.pdbx_description
1 polymer ?
#
loop_
_entity_poly.entity_id
_entity_poly.type
_entity_poly.pdbx_seq_one_letter_code
_entity_poly.pdbx_strand_id
1 'polypeptide(L)'
;HHADGSGQQQDSPQGHLIALTDGVGRRYRLHYQRLHRGKPAQGLLQADDGWRLQGVDLIHDPVGSGALPLTLVRYGYSPQGDLLTVHDRAGVLVREFEVEHHRITAHRQRGGPWHSYRYASAQPGARVIEHSNQQGLAYRFEYLPQPPSPEGRPRALTRVSDSLGRVDSYHFEGEAGLQRLVRHERADGSQMRYEYDGAARLVASVDPLGRTTRLARDGQGRITGMQLPGGIKSSRQYDEASGRLVQSQDPTGAITHYRHDEYGRLIEVEQADGGTERYAYPSPQEAPLICDSPHQIEDAKGGTKRLAFSDAGLLVRYTDCSQS
;
A
#
# COMPACT_ATOMS: atom_id res chain seq x y z
N HIS A 1 10.55 5.07 -35.31
CA HIS A 1 10.10 5.61 -36.60
C HIS A 1 9.89 4.50 -37.60
N HIS A 2 8.68 4.06 -37.81
CA HIS A 2 8.24 3.52 -39.09
C HIS A 2 6.84 4.09 -39.32
N ALA A 3 6.74 5.00 -40.29
CA ALA A 3 5.49 5.51 -40.81
C ALA A 3 4.90 4.44 -41.72
N ASP A 4 3.75 3.92 -41.39
CA ASP A 4 2.84 3.36 -42.36
C ASP A 4 1.83 4.44 -42.76
N GLY A 5 1.57 4.50 -44.05
CA GLY A 5 0.92 5.67 -44.71
C GLY A 5 -0.60 5.71 -44.52
N SER A 6 -1.12 5.78 -43.30
CA SER A 6 -2.51 6.18 -43.02
C SER A 6 -2.49 7.43 -42.14
N GLY A 7 -2.72 8.57 -42.76
CA GLY A 7 -2.64 9.91 -42.17
C GLY A 7 -3.71 10.21 -41.11
N GLN A 8 -3.67 9.50 -39.97
CA GLN A 8 -4.26 9.96 -38.73
C GLN A 8 -3.12 10.09 -37.72
N GLN A 9 -2.67 11.31 -37.50
CA GLN A 9 -1.87 11.69 -36.37
C GLN A 9 -2.70 11.33 -35.12
N GLN A 10 -2.45 10.13 -34.52
CA GLN A 10 -3.00 9.80 -33.22
C GLN A 10 -2.35 10.74 -32.21
N ASP A 11 -3.14 11.70 -31.68
CA ASP A 11 -2.77 12.52 -30.54
C ASP A 11 -2.32 11.54 -29.43
N SER A 12 -1.05 11.62 -29.01
CA SER A 12 -0.54 10.82 -27.90
C SER A 12 -0.60 11.65 -26.62
N PRO A 13 -0.89 11.04 -25.45
CA PRO A 13 -0.95 11.76 -24.18
C PRO A 13 0.45 12.23 -23.77
N GLN A 14 0.75 13.50 -23.96
CA GLN A 14 2.03 14.07 -23.51
C GLN A 14 2.10 14.07 -21.98
N GLY A 15 3.21 13.59 -21.42
CA GLY A 15 3.42 13.55 -19.98
C GLY A 15 2.81 12.32 -19.25
N HIS A 16 2.15 11.42 -19.97
CA HIS A 16 1.63 10.18 -19.37
C HIS A 16 2.63 9.04 -19.50
N LEU A 17 2.60 8.12 -18.51
CA LEU A 17 3.38 6.89 -18.54
C LEU A 17 2.77 5.93 -19.58
N ILE A 18 3.44 5.72 -20.70
CA ILE A 18 2.96 4.86 -21.78
C ILE A 18 3.56 3.45 -21.79
N ALA A 19 4.65 3.25 -21.07
CA ALA A 19 5.31 1.96 -20.93
C ALA A 19 6.00 1.83 -19.57
N LEU A 20 6.08 0.59 -19.09
CA LEU A 20 6.77 0.22 -17.86
C LEU A 20 7.58 -1.05 -18.12
N THR A 21 8.78 -1.13 -17.54
CA THR A 21 9.54 -2.38 -17.45
C THR A 21 9.72 -2.70 -15.97
N ASP A 22 9.34 -3.90 -15.53
CA ASP A 22 9.55 -4.33 -14.15
C ASP A 22 10.94 -4.94 -13.92
N GLY A 23 11.24 -5.28 -12.65
CA GLY A 23 12.55 -5.80 -12.25
C GLY A 23 12.93 -7.16 -12.86
N VAL A 24 11.96 -7.90 -13.42
CA VAL A 24 12.19 -9.17 -14.12
C VAL A 24 12.23 -9.01 -15.64
N GLY A 25 12.23 -7.76 -16.13
CA GLY A 25 12.36 -7.45 -17.57
C GLY A 25 11.06 -7.55 -18.37
N ARG A 26 9.91 -7.82 -17.74
CA ARG A 26 8.62 -7.79 -18.45
C ARG A 26 8.29 -6.36 -18.82
N ARG A 27 7.77 -6.15 -20.03
CA ARG A 27 7.38 -4.83 -20.52
C ARG A 27 5.88 -4.75 -20.70
N TYR A 28 5.34 -3.65 -20.21
CA TYR A 28 3.91 -3.34 -20.24
C TYR A 28 3.68 -2.11 -21.10
N ARG A 29 2.60 -2.11 -21.85
CA ARG A 29 2.11 -0.94 -22.59
C ARG A 29 0.81 -0.47 -21.98
N LEU A 30 0.72 0.84 -21.72
CA LEU A 30 -0.47 1.49 -21.22
C LEU A 30 -1.17 2.17 -22.40
N HIS A 31 -2.43 1.83 -22.58
CA HIS A 31 -3.28 2.36 -23.65
C HIS A 31 -4.16 3.45 -23.07
N TYR A 32 -4.23 4.59 -23.76
CA TYR A 32 -5.06 5.69 -23.36
C TYR A 32 -6.10 5.99 -24.44
N GLN A 33 -7.26 6.47 -24.01
CA GLN A 33 -8.27 7.05 -24.88
C GLN A 33 -8.53 8.50 -24.49
N ARG A 34 -8.82 9.34 -25.48
CA ARG A 34 -9.24 10.71 -25.23
C ARG A 34 -10.75 10.78 -25.31
N LEU A 35 -11.41 11.11 -24.20
CA LEU A 35 -12.87 11.17 -24.12
C LEU A 35 -13.43 12.53 -24.51
N HIS A 36 -12.70 13.60 -24.24
CA HIS A 36 -13.07 14.96 -24.62
C HIS A 36 -11.84 15.84 -24.87
N ARG A 37 -11.99 16.88 -25.68
CA ARG A 37 -10.92 17.85 -25.93
C ARG A 37 -11.07 19.04 -24.97
N GLY A 38 -10.22 19.07 -23.93
CA GLY A 38 -9.75 20.29 -23.28
C GLY A 38 -10.76 21.18 -22.56
N LYS A 39 -11.94 20.71 -22.15
CA LYS A 39 -12.76 21.44 -21.19
C LYS A 39 -12.64 20.71 -19.84
N PRO A 40 -12.23 21.41 -18.75
CA PRO A 40 -12.27 20.80 -17.44
C PRO A 40 -13.71 20.37 -17.15
N ALA A 41 -13.91 19.10 -16.77
CA ALA A 41 -15.20 18.66 -16.31
C ALA A 41 -15.57 19.50 -15.08
N GLN A 42 -16.75 20.12 -15.10
CA GLN A 42 -17.25 20.86 -13.93
C GLN A 42 -17.30 19.91 -12.74
N GLY A 43 -16.62 20.25 -11.66
CA GLY A 43 -16.60 19.48 -10.42
C GLY A 43 -15.33 18.72 -10.11
N LEU A 44 -14.33 18.70 -10.99
CA LEU A 44 -13.01 18.18 -10.65
C LEU A 44 -12.19 19.22 -9.88
N LEU A 45 -11.43 18.75 -8.89
CA LEU A 45 -10.53 19.59 -8.09
C LEU A 45 -9.27 20.02 -8.86
N GLN A 46 -8.98 19.35 -10.00
CA GLN A 46 -7.82 19.60 -10.86
C GLN A 46 -8.26 19.69 -12.34
N ALA A 47 -7.45 20.34 -13.14
CA ALA A 47 -7.65 20.39 -14.59
C ALA A 47 -7.61 18.98 -15.20
N ASP A 48 -8.64 18.62 -15.95
CA ASP A 48 -8.73 17.34 -16.64
C ASP A 48 -8.24 17.51 -18.09
N ASP A 49 -7.24 16.75 -18.49
CA ASP A 49 -6.69 16.76 -19.86
C ASP A 49 -7.50 15.92 -20.86
N GLY A 50 -8.54 15.24 -20.37
CA GLY A 50 -9.44 14.39 -21.16
C GLY A 50 -8.91 13.01 -21.49
N TRP A 51 -7.69 12.65 -21.07
CA TRP A 51 -7.13 11.33 -21.27
C TRP A 51 -7.51 10.37 -20.14
N ARG A 52 -7.80 9.12 -20.51
CA ARG A 52 -8.10 8.02 -19.58
C ARG A 52 -7.32 6.78 -19.95
N LEU A 53 -6.78 6.10 -18.96
CA LEU A 53 -6.13 4.80 -19.12
C LEU A 53 -7.20 3.76 -19.55
N GLN A 54 -7.16 3.32 -20.78
CA GLN A 54 -8.12 2.34 -21.33
C GLN A 54 -7.75 0.91 -20.97
N GLY A 55 -6.45 0.61 -20.83
CA GLY A 55 -5.99 -0.74 -20.49
C GLY A 55 -4.49 -0.86 -20.42
N VAL A 56 -4.07 -2.03 -19.98
CA VAL A 56 -2.65 -2.38 -19.85
C VAL A 56 -2.45 -3.74 -20.53
N ASP A 57 -1.48 -3.82 -21.43
CA ASP A 57 -1.05 -5.05 -22.08
C ASP A 57 0.39 -5.41 -21.67
N LEU A 58 0.63 -6.68 -21.38
CA LEU A 58 1.97 -7.25 -21.31
C LEU A 58 2.44 -7.47 -22.74
N ILE A 59 3.48 -6.78 -23.16
CA ILE A 59 4.00 -6.80 -24.56
C ILE A 59 5.32 -7.54 -24.70
N HIS A 60 5.98 -7.86 -23.60
CA HIS A 60 7.19 -8.66 -23.54
C HIS A 60 7.27 -9.37 -22.20
N ASP A 61 7.53 -10.67 -22.24
CA ASP A 61 7.81 -11.48 -21.07
C ASP A 61 9.05 -12.33 -21.41
N PRO A 62 10.21 -12.09 -20.78
CA PRO A 62 11.45 -12.78 -21.10
C PRO A 62 11.42 -14.27 -20.78
N VAL A 63 10.44 -14.71 -19.98
CA VAL A 63 10.34 -16.07 -19.44
C VAL A 63 9.06 -16.77 -19.85
N GLY A 64 8.03 -16.01 -20.19
CA GLY A 64 6.74 -16.52 -20.56
C GLY A 64 6.71 -17.09 -21.98
N SER A 65 6.14 -18.29 -22.15
CA SER A 65 5.91 -18.91 -23.47
C SER A 65 4.54 -18.58 -24.07
N GLY A 66 3.77 -17.69 -23.41
CA GLY A 66 2.42 -17.31 -23.84
C GLY A 66 2.40 -16.36 -25.03
N ALA A 67 1.28 -16.37 -25.78
CA ALA A 67 1.08 -15.43 -26.87
C ALA A 67 1.03 -13.98 -26.35
N LEU A 68 1.78 -13.09 -26.99
CA LEU A 68 1.84 -11.66 -26.70
C LEU A 68 1.33 -10.85 -27.91
N PRO A 69 0.73 -9.69 -27.72
CA PRO A 69 0.47 -9.02 -26.43
C PRO A 69 -0.66 -9.70 -25.64
N LEU A 70 -0.51 -9.76 -24.31
CA LEU A 70 -1.54 -10.24 -23.40
C LEU A 70 -2.19 -9.06 -22.69
N THR A 71 -3.47 -8.86 -22.87
CA THR A 71 -4.24 -7.89 -22.09
C THR A 71 -4.30 -8.33 -20.62
N LEU A 72 -3.97 -7.41 -19.70
CA LEU A 72 -4.04 -7.66 -18.27
C LEU A 72 -5.31 -7.07 -17.65
N VAL A 73 -5.72 -5.89 -18.12
CA VAL A 73 -6.87 -5.17 -17.60
C VAL A 73 -7.42 -4.21 -18.64
N ARG A 74 -8.75 -4.01 -18.64
CA ARG A 74 -9.46 -2.98 -19.42
C ARG A 74 -10.34 -2.16 -18.51
N TYR A 75 -10.44 -0.86 -18.80
CA TYR A 75 -11.23 0.12 -18.07
C TYR A 75 -12.30 0.71 -18.99
N GLY A 76 -13.54 0.79 -18.49
CA GLY A 76 -14.65 1.45 -19.18
C GLY A 76 -15.05 2.73 -18.46
N TYR A 77 -15.36 3.78 -19.23
CA TYR A 77 -15.65 5.10 -18.69
C TYR A 77 -16.98 5.64 -19.20
N SER A 78 -17.59 6.53 -18.45
CA SER A 78 -18.69 7.36 -18.90
C SER A 78 -18.22 8.37 -19.97
N PRO A 79 -19.14 8.99 -20.72
CA PRO A 79 -18.78 10.10 -21.62
C PRO A 79 -18.16 11.30 -20.89
N GLN A 80 -18.41 11.43 -19.59
CA GLN A 80 -17.86 12.46 -18.70
C GLN A 80 -16.48 12.10 -18.14
N GLY A 81 -15.99 10.89 -18.41
CA GLY A 81 -14.67 10.43 -18.00
C GLY A 81 -14.61 9.74 -16.64
N ASP A 82 -15.75 9.36 -16.08
CA ASP A 82 -15.80 8.61 -14.83
C ASP A 82 -15.62 7.13 -15.07
N LEU A 83 -14.81 6.46 -14.24
CA LEU A 83 -14.61 5.01 -14.32
C LEU A 83 -15.91 4.27 -13.94
N LEU A 84 -16.41 3.44 -14.85
CA LEU A 84 -17.63 2.64 -14.65
C LEU A 84 -17.36 1.14 -14.52
N THR A 85 -16.37 0.61 -15.24
CA THR A 85 -16.11 -0.83 -15.27
C THR A 85 -14.63 -1.16 -15.31
N VAL A 86 -14.27 -2.30 -14.70
CA VAL A 86 -12.96 -2.91 -14.82
C VAL A 86 -13.12 -4.36 -15.25
N HIS A 87 -12.40 -4.75 -16.29
CA HIS A 87 -12.38 -6.11 -16.81
C HIS A 87 -10.99 -6.71 -16.65
N ASP A 88 -10.91 -7.98 -16.28
CA ASP A 88 -9.65 -8.72 -16.15
C ASP A 88 -9.10 -9.15 -17.52
N ARG A 89 -7.99 -9.90 -17.50
CA ARG A 89 -7.32 -10.43 -18.69
C ARG A 89 -8.19 -11.37 -19.53
N ALA A 90 -9.21 -11.98 -18.95
CA ALA A 90 -10.17 -12.84 -19.65
C ALA A 90 -11.36 -12.05 -20.21
N GLY A 91 -11.36 -10.71 -20.08
CA GLY A 91 -12.47 -9.86 -20.48
C GLY A 91 -13.66 -9.92 -19.53
N VAL A 92 -13.49 -10.56 -18.37
CA VAL A 92 -14.56 -10.70 -17.38
C VAL A 92 -14.67 -9.43 -16.56
N LEU A 93 -15.91 -8.93 -16.41
CA LEU A 93 -16.21 -7.79 -15.55
C LEU A 93 -15.94 -8.15 -14.08
N VAL A 94 -14.97 -7.48 -13.46
CA VAL A 94 -14.53 -7.73 -12.08
C VAL A 94 -14.93 -6.63 -11.11
N ARG A 95 -15.16 -5.40 -11.62
CA ARG A 95 -15.67 -4.26 -10.84
C ARG A 95 -16.61 -3.40 -11.64
N GLU A 96 -17.62 -2.88 -10.96
CA GLU A 96 -18.58 -1.91 -11.48
C GLU A 96 -18.71 -0.75 -10.51
N PHE A 97 -18.95 0.45 -11.08
CA PHE A 97 -19.13 1.68 -10.33
C PHE A 97 -20.36 2.43 -10.86
N GLU A 98 -21.12 3.00 -9.95
CA GLU A 98 -22.09 4.04 -10.25
C GLU A 98 -21.51 5.38 -9.82
N VAL A 99 -21.67 6.38 -10.68
CA VAL A 99 -21.03 7.69 -10.46
C VAL A 99 -22.05 8.80 -10.75
N GLU A 100 -22.15 9.75 -9.84
CA GLU A 100 -22.91 10.97 -10.01
C GLU A 100 -22.05 12.18 -9.65
N HIS A 101 -22.05 13.20 -10.52
CA HIS A 101 -21.24 14.41 -10.31
C HIS A 101 -19.77 14.11 -10.00
N HIS A 102 -19.14 13.18 -10.74
CA HIS A 102 -17.76 12.72 -10.57
C HIS A 102 -17.46 12.08 -9.19
N ARG A 103 -18.48 11.52 -8.53
CA ARG A 103 -18.34 10.83 -7.24
C ARG A 103 -18.95 9.44 -7.32
N ILE A 104 -18.26 8.48 -6.78
CA ILE A 104 -18.75 7.09 -6.70
C ILE A 104 -19.93 7.05 -5.74
N THR A 105 -21.14 6.78 -6.26
CA THR A 105 -22.36 6.59 -5.46
C THR A 105 -22.59 5.13 -5.11
N ALA A 106 -22.09 4.21 -5.94
CA ALA A 106 -22.05 2.79 -5.59
C ALA A 106 -20.91 2.06 -6.29
N HIS A 107 -20.51 0.92 -5.74
CA HIS A 107 -19.61 -0.01 -6.41
C HIS A 107 -19.87 -1.44 -5.96
N ARG A 108 -19.44 -2.40 -6.78
CA ARG A 108 -19.37 -3.82 -6.41
C ARG A 108 -18.17 -4.51 -7.05
N GLN A 109 -17.74 -5.60 -6.42
CA GLN A 109 -16.90 -6.61 -7.04
C GLN A 109 -17.79 -7.71 -7.62
N ARG A 110 -17.29 -8.44 -8.61
CA ARG A 110 -18.00 -9.58 -9.21
C ARG A 110 -18.47 -10.56 -8.13
N GLY A 111 -19.77 -10.87 -8.16
CA GLY A 111 -20.39 -11.78 -7.18
C GLY A 111 -20.59 -11.22 -5.77
N GLY A 112 -20.13 -10.01 -5.51
CA GLY A 112 -20.31 -9.31 -4.23
C GLY A 112 -21.53 -8.40 -4.21
N PRO A 113 -21.91 -7.92 -3.02
CA PRO A 113 -22.99 -6.96 -2.87
C PRO A 113 -22.61 -5.59 -3.41
N TRP A 114 -23.61 -4.80 -3.77
CA TRP A 114 -23.43 -3.38 -3.98
C TRP A 114 -23.14 -2.67 -2.66
N HIS A 115 -22.14 -1.83 -2.65
CA HIS A 115 -21.81 -0.86 -1.62
C HIS A 115 -22.21 0.52 -2.09
N SER A 116 -23.09 1.19 -1.38
CA SER A 116 -23.65 2.50 -1.75
C SER A 116 -23.16 3.59 -0.81
N TYR A 117 -22.98 4.79 -1.36
CA TYR A 117 -22.48 5.96 -0.64
C TYR A 117 -23.44 7.14 -0.81
N ARG A 118 -23.74 7.82 0.27
CA ARG A 118 -24.48 9.09 0.25
C ARG A 118 -23.54 10.20 0.75
N TYR A 119 -23.56 11.30 0.03
CA TYR A 119 -22.74 12.47 0.32
C TYR A 119 -23.56 13.57 1.00
N ALA A 120 -22.88 14.45 1.76
CA ALA A 120 -23.51 15.57 2.46
C ALA A 120 -24.17 16.59 1.51
N SER A 121 -23.63 16.76 0.30
CA SER A 121 -24.15 17.64 -0.73
C SER A 121 -23.68 17.22 -2.13
N ALA A 122 -24.18 17.88 -3.17
CA ALA A 122 -23.72 17.69 -4.54
C ALA A 122 -22.40 18.43 -4.87
N GLN A 123 -21.86 19.22 -3.95
CA GLN A 123 -20.65 20.02 -4.20
C GLN A 123 -19.38 19.16 -4.28
N PRO A 124 -18.37 19.55 -5.09
CA PRO A 124 -17.06 18.93 -5.09
C PRO A 124 -16.46 18.93 -3.67
N GLY A 125 -15.81 17.82 -3.29
CA GLY A 125 -15.22 17.68 -1.96
C GLY A 125 -16.22 17.37 -0.83
N ALA A 126 -17.53 17.24 -1.14
CA ALA A 126 -18.51 16.80 -0.14
C ALA A 126 -18.12 15.44 0.45
N ARG A 127 -18.26 15.31 1.77
CA ARG A 127 -17.92 14.09 2.51
C ARG A 127 -19.02 13.06 2.41
N VAL A 128 -18.64 11.78 2.44
CA VAL A 128 -19.58 10.67 2.61
C VAL A 128 -20.23 10.75 3.99
N ILE A 129 -21.56 10.75 4.05
CA ILE A 129 -22.32 10.74 5.32
C ILE A 129 -22.99 9.41 5.59
N GLU A 130 -23.04 8.52 4.60
CA GLU A 130 -23.57 7.16 4.78
C GLU A 130 -22.89 6.20 3.80
N HIS A 131 -22.58 5.01 4.29
CA HIS A 131 -22.15 3.86 3.51
C HIS A 131 -23.01 2.67 3.90
N SER A 132 -23.55 1.96 2.92
CA SER A 132 -24.37 0.77 3.17
C SER A 132 -24.16 -0.29 2.10
N ASN A 133 -24.59 -1.52 2.38
CA ASN A 133 -24.66 -2.58 1.40
C ASN A 133 -25.98 -3.39 1.54
N GLN A 134 -26.24 -4.23 0.56
CA GLN A 134 -27.45 -5.06 0.51
C GLN A 134 -27.50 -6.17 1.58
N GLN A 135 -26.39 -6.43 2.28
CA GLN A 135 -26.29 -7.45 3.33
C GLN A 135 -26.53 -6.89 4.75
N GLY A 136 -27.03 -5.65 4.85
CA GLY A 136 -27.36 -5.02 6.12
C GLY A 136 -26.21 -4.24 6.78
N LEU A 137 -25.03 -4.19 6.17
CA LEU A 137 -23.99 -3.29 6.63
C LEU A 137 -24.43 -1.85 6.39
N ALA A 138 -24.38 -1.02 7.42
CA ALA A 138 -24.60 0.41 7.30
C ALA A 138 -23.71 1.18 8.29
N TYR A 139 -23.12 2.28 7.80
CA TYR A 139 -22.41 3.24 8.61
C TYR A 139 -22.93 4.64 8.31
N ARG A 140 -23.09 5.45 9.35
CA ARG A 140 -23.38 6.88 9.26
C ARG A 140 -22.22 7.65 9.83
N PHE A 141 -21.85 8.74 9.16
CA PHE A 141 -20.72 9.59 9.52
C PHE A 141 -21.23 10.99 9.85
N GLU A 142 -20.90 11.46 11.04
CA GLU A 142 -21.11 12.85 11.46
C GLU A 142 -19.75 13.53 11.60
N TYR A 143 -19.57 14.67 10.93
CA TYR A 143 -18.34 15.46 10.96
C TYR A 143 -18.59 16.71 11.79
N LEU A 144 -18.02 16.77 12.96
CA LEU A 144 -18.28 17.81 13.96
C LEU A 144 -17.03 18.67 14.13
N PRO A 145 -17.10 19.98 13.86
CA PRO A 145 -16.01 20.88 14.18
C PRO A 145 -15.81 20.90 15.69
N GLN A 146 -14.57 21.04 16.11
CA GLN A 146 -14.19 21.16 17.53
C GLN A 146 -13.41 22.46 17.76
N PRO A 147 -13.48 23.06 18.94
CA PRO A 147 -12.60 24.17 19.27
C PRO A 147 -11.13 23.72 19.16
N PRO A 148 -10.22 24.62 18.77
CA PRO A 148 -8.80 24.31 18.71
C PRO A 148 -8.25 23.74 20.02
N SER A 149 -7.12 23.05 19.94
CA SER A 149 -6.39 22.58 21.13
C SER A 149 -5.87 23.78 21.96
N PRO A 150 -5.43 23.58 23.21
CA PRO A 150 -4.79 24.63 23.99
C PRO A 150 -3.57 25.25 23.29
N GLU A 151 -2.90 24.48 22.42
CA GLU A 151 -1.77 24.93 21.59
C GLU A 151 -2.22 25.59 20.27
N GLY A 152 -3.54 25.82 20.09
CA GLY A 152 -4.10 26.46 18.91
C GLY A 152 -4.24 25.58 17.67
N ARG A 153 -4.02 24.28 17.79
CA ARG A 153 -4.13 23.34 16.63
C ARG A 153 -5.58 23.07 16.29
N PRO A 154 -5.97 23.08 15.00
CA PRO A 154 -7.31 22.71 14.58
C PRO A 154 -7.68 21.29 15.00
N ARG A 155 -8.93 21.11 15.41
CA ARG A 155 -9.49 19.81 15.81
C ARG A 155 -10.74 19.47 15.03
N ALA A 156 -10.97 18.17 14.86
CA ALA A 156 -12.19 17.64 14.28
C ALA A 156 -12.61 16.36 15.02
N LEU A 157 -13.91 16.12 15.03
CA LEU A 157 -14.52 14.88 15.52
C LEU A 157 -15.31 14.25 14.39
N THR A 158 -15.09 12.96 14.14
CA THR A 158 -15.96 12.15 13.31
C THR A 158 -16.61 11.09 14.18
N ARG A 159 -17.94 11.06 14.21
CA ARG A 159 -18.70 9.96 14.79
C ARG A 159 -19.12 9.00 13.70
N VAL A 160 -18.97 7.71 13.98
CA VAL A 160 -19.37 6.63 13.07
C VAL A 160 -20.37 5.76 13.80
N SER A 161 -21.63 5.74 13.32
CA SER A 161 -22.66 4.85 13.83
C SER A 161 -22.82 3.66 12.90
N ASP A 162 -22.82 2.44 13.41
CA ASP A 162 -23.04 1.24 12.61
C ASP A 162 -24.54 0.82 12.57
N SER A 163 -24.84 -0.25 11.82
CA SER A 163 -26.19 -0.80 11.67
C SER A 163 -26.78 -1.36 12.97
N LEU A 164 -25.98 -1.58 14.01
CA LEU A 164 -26.43 -2.02 15.34
C LEU A 164 -26.62 -0.85 16.31
N GLY A 165 -26.44 0.39 15.84
CA GLY A 165 -26.55 1.59 16.65
C GLY A 165 -25.33 1.86 17.56
N ARG A 166 -24.24 1.13 17.39
CA ARG A 166 -22.99 1.41 18.10
C ARG A 166 -22.32 2.64 17.52
N VAL A 167 -21.78 3.50 18.38
CA VAL A 167 -21.15 4.77 17.95
C VAL A 167 -19.70 4.81 18.39
N ASP A 168 -18.82 4.88 17.44
CA ASP A 168 -17.40 5.14 17.64
C ASP A 168 -17.08 6.62 17.36
N SER A 169 -16.20 7.23 18.16
CA SER A 169 -15.79 8.63 18.03
C SER A 169 -14.31 8.73 17.72
N TYR A 170 -13.97 9.39 16.61
CA TYR A 170 -12.60 9.59 16.13
C TYR A 170 -12.25 11.06 16.26
N HIS A 171 -11.29 11.38 17.12
CA HIS A 171 -10.82 12.74 17.37
C HIS A 171 -9.52 12.99 16.62
N PHE A 172 -9.50 14.03 15.82
CA PHE A 172 -8.37 14.42 15.00
C PHE A 172 -7.80 15.76 15.43
N GLU A 173 -6.49 15.95 15.24
CA GLU A 173 -5.80 17.20 15.47
C GLU A 173 -4.79 17.47 14.33
N GLY A 174 -4.63 18.74 13.93
CA GLY A 174 -3.74 19.20 12.89
C GLY A 174 -4.46 19.94 11.77
N GLU A 175 -3.69 20.53 10.85
CA GLU A 175 -4.21 21.26 9.70
C GLU A 175 -4.99 20.35 8.73
N ALA A 176 -5.91 20.94 7.98
CA ALA A 176 -6.71 20.25 6.98
C ALA A 176 -5.79 19.51 5.97
N GLY A 177 -6.04 18.21 5.77
CA GLY A 177 -5.20 17.32 4.95
C GLY A 177 -4.03 16.68 5.68
N LEU A 178 -3.64 17.21 6.86
CA LEU A 178 -2.57 16.68 7.71
C LEU A 178 -3.06 16.25 9.09
N GLN A 179 -4.37 16.15 9.28
CA GLN A 179 -4.98 15.74 10.54
C GLN A 179 -4.55 14.33 10.92
N ARG A 180 -4.23 14.14 12.21
CA ARG A 180 -3.86 12.85 12.80
C ARG A 180 -4.90 12.43 13.83
N LEU A 181 -5.20 11.13 13.87
CA LEU A 181 -6.08 10.55 14.88
C LEU A 181 -5.38 10.59 16.24
N VAL A 182 -5.86 11.42 17.17
CA VAL A 182 -5.29 11.54 18.52
C VAL A 182 -6.05 10.74 19.57
N ARG A 183 -7.32 10.41 19.31
CA ARG A 183 -8.12 9.56 20.18
C ARG A 183 -9.22 8.83 19.39
N HIS A 184 -9.36 7.54 19.66
CA HIS A 184 -10.49 6.73 19.22
C HIS A 184 -11.24 6.24 20.47
N GLU A 185 -12.49 6.59 20.57
CA GLU A 185 -13.41 6.15 21.61
C GLU A 185 -14.43 5.22 20.99
N ARG A 186 -14.50 3.99 21.50
CA ARG A 186 -15.42 2.97 21.01
C ARG A 186 -16.78 3.09 21.67
N ALA A 187 -17.77 2.42 21.11
CA ALA A 187 -19.13 2.39 21.60
C ALA A 187 -19.27 1.85 23.04
N ASP A 188 -18.35 1.02 23.51
CA ASP A 188 -18.28 0.52 24.88
C ASP A 188 -17.61 1.49 25.86
N GLY A 189 -17.22 2.70 25.40
CA GLY A 189 -16.54 3.73 26.18
C GLY A 189 -15.02 3.52 26.28
N SER A 190 -14.49 2.42 25.76
CA SER A 190 -13.03 2.19 25.76
C SER A 190 -12.33 3.15 24.82
N GLN A 191 -11.13 3.62 25.21
CA GLN A 191 -10.40 4.64 24.46
C GLN A 191 -8.98 4.23 24.12
N MET A 192 -8.57 4.50 22.87
CA MET A 192 -7.18 4.51 22.43
C MET A 192 -6.72 5.95 22.25
N ARG A 193 -5.51 6.30 22.67
CA ARG A 193 -4.90 7.62 22.44
C ARG A 193 -3.60 7.46 21.68
N TYR A 194 -3.25 8.48 20.91
CA TYR A 194 -2.08 8.47 20.04
C TYR A 194 -1.34 9.79 20.16
N GLU A 195 0.00 9.72 20.25
CA GLU A 195 0.88 10.88 20.31
C GLU A 195 1.82 10.84 19.10
N TYR A 196 2.12 12.03 18.56
CA TYR A 196 2.92 12.20 17.37
C TYR A 196 4.05 13.20 17.60
N ASP A 197 5.17 12.99 16.92
CA ASP A 197 6.27 13.97 16.91
C ASP A 197 5.97 15.15 15.98
N GLY A 198 6.90 16.11 15.93
CA GLY A 198 6.77 17.30 15.06
C GLY A 198 6.74 16.99 13.56
N ALA A 199 7.18 15.79 13.15
CA ALA A 199 7.08 15.29 11.77
C ALA A 199 5.81 14.44 11.53
N ALA A 200 4.83 14.48 12.46
CA ALA A 200 3.57 13.74 12.43
C ALA A 200 3.73 12.20 12.40
N ARG A 201 4.83 11.68 12.96
CA ARG A 201 5.07 10.24 13.10
C ARG A 201 4.64 9.78 14.49
N LEU A 202 3.95 8.63 14.57
CA LEU A 202 3.49 8.05 15.85
C LEU A 202 4.69 7.79 16.77
N VAL A 203 4.62 8.29 18.02
CA VAL A 203 5.64 8.11 19.07
C VAL A 203 5.09 7.44 20.34
N ALA A 204 3.79 7.51 20.58
CA ALA A 204 3.17 6.75 21.64
C ALA A 204 1.72 6.37 21.34
N SER A 205 1.27 5.28 21.93
CA SER A 205 -0.14 4.92 22.02
C SER A 205 -0.49 4.46 23.43
N VAL A 206 -1.70 4.80 23.87
CA VAL A 206 -2.23 4.40 25.17
C VAL A 206 -3.50 3.59 24.93
N ASP A 207 -3.51 2.37 25.42
CA ASP A 207 -4.65 1.46 25.28
C ASP A 207 -5.78 1.77 26.29
N PRO A 208 -6.95 1.11 26.18
CA PRO A 208 -8.08 1.33 27.08
C PRO A 208 -7.81 1.06 28.57
N LEU A 209 -6.79 0.28 28.87
CA LEU A 209 -6.35 -0.01 30.26
C LEU A 209 -5.31 1.01 30.77
N GLY A 210 -5.03 2.06 29.99
CA GLY A 210 -4.03 3.08 30.32
C GLY A 210 -2.58 2.60 30.10
N ARG A 211 -2.37 1.47 29.48
CA ARG A 211 -1.04 0.92 29.22
C ARG A 211 -0.43 1.63 28.02
N THR A 212 0.79 2.11 28.17
CA THR A 212 1.46 2.91 27.15
C THR A 212 2.53 2.13 26.41
N THR A 213 2.47 2.16 25.10
CA THR A 213 3.56 1.77 24.18
C THR A 213 4.22 3.02 23.65
N ARG A 214 5.57 3.13 23.73
CA ARG A 214 6.36 4.23 23.21
C ARG A 214 7.31 3.77 22.11
N LEU A 215 7.49 4.61 21.09
CA LEU A 215 8.40 4.38 19.97
C LEU A 215 9.49 5.46 19.98
N ALA A 216 10.75 5.03 20.01
CA ALA A 216 11.88 5.89 19.74
C ALA A 216 12.23 5.84 18.25
N ARG A 217 12.67 6.96 17.69
CA ARG A 217 13.05 7.09 16.29
C ARG A 217 14.35 7.85 16.14
N ASP A 218 15.08 7.57 15.07
CA ASP A 218 16.24 8.37 14.66
C ASP A 218 15.82 9.59 13.83
N GLY A 219 16.80 10.39 13.43
CA GLY A 219 16.60 11.58 12.60
C GLY A 219 15.98 11.28 11.21
N GLN A 220 16.14 10.06 10.71
CA GLN A 220 15.56 9.61 9.45
C GLN A 220 14.14 9.03 9.62
N GLY A 221 13.66 8.92 10.87
CA GLY A 221 12.31 8.43 11.19
C GLY A 221 12.20 6.92 11.38
N ARG A 222 13.31 6.18 11.31
CA ARG A 222 13.33 4.73 11.53
C ARG A 222 13.13 4.43 13.02
N ILE A 223 12.40 3.35 13.35
CA ILE A 223 12.16 2.95 14.73
C ILE A 223 13.44 2.35 15.32
N THR A 224 14.05 3.05 16.27
CA THR A 224 15.24 2.61 17.00
C THR A 224 14.93 1.97 18.33
N GLY A 225 13.71 2.11 18.84
CA GLY A 225 13.30 1.50 20.09
C GLY A 225 11.80 1.42 20.24
N MET A 226 11.38 0.43 21.03
CA MET A 226 10.00 0.27 21.48
C MET A 226 10.00 -0.04 22.96
N GLN A 227 9.16 0.65 23.71
CA GLN A 227 8.88 0.35 25.10
C GLN A 227 7.41 -0.05 25.22
N LEU A 228 7.18 -1.30 25.62
CA LEU A 228 5.86 -1.84 25.90
C LEU A 228 5.46 -1.52 27.36
N PRO A 229 4.17 -1.69 27.69
CA PRO A 229 3.71 -1.64 29.08
C PRO A 229 4.51 -2.57 29.99
N GLY A 230 4.71 -2.15 31.24
CA GLY A 230 5.54 -2.90 32.19
C GLY A 230 7.04 -2.64 32.06
N GLY A 231 7.45 -1.68 31.22
CA GLY A 231 8.85 -1.30 31.05
C GLY A 231 9.67 -2.21 30.14
N ILE A 232 9.02 -3.17 29.48
CA ILE A 232 9.63 -4.09 28.51
C ILE A 232 10.15 -3.27 27.32
N LYS A 233 11.44 -3.42 26.98
CA LYS A 233 12.09 -2.63 25.93
C LYS A 233 12.70 -3.52 24.87
N SER A 234 12.64 -3.05 23.63
CA SER A 234 13.45 -3.59 22.53
C SER A 234 14.12 -2.43 21.78
N SER A 235 15.26 -2.70 21.14
CA SER A 235 15.99 -1.69 20.39
C SER A 235 16.45 -2.21 19.04
N ARG A 236 16.75 -1.28 18.12
CA ARG A 236 17.28 -1.52 16.78
C ARG A 236 18.34 -0.51 16.48
N GLN A 237 19.41 -0.95 15.84
CA GLN A 237 20.46 -0.10 15.32
C GLN A 237 20.56 -0.30 13.81
N TYR A 238 20.76 0.80 13.13
CA TYR A 238 20.86 0.83 11.67
C TYR A 238 22.22 1.39 11.28
N ASP A 239 22.79 0.84 10.24
CA ASP A 239 23.96 1.44 9.60
C ASP A 239 23.58 2.82 9.03
N GLU A 240 24.37 3.84 9.30
CA GLU A 240 24.06 5.22 8.91
C GLU A 240 24.11 5.43 7.40
N ALA A 241 25.05 4.76 6.72
CA ALA A 241 25.27 4.95 5.30
C ALA A 241 24.24 4.21 4.45
N SER A 242 23.98 2.95 4.77
CA SER A 242 23.06 2.09 4.00
C SER A 242 21.62 2.13 4.50
N GLY A 243 21.38 2.58 5.74
CA GLY A 243 20.08 2.55 6.38
C GLY A 243 19.61 1.16 6.80
N ARG A 244 20.44 0.13 6.70
CA ARG A 244 20.08 -1.26 6.99
C ARG A 244 20.17 -1.58 8.47
N LEU A 245 19.31 -2.49 8.94
CA LEU A 245 19.33 -3.01 10.30
C LEU A 245 20.62 -3.81 10.51
N VAL A 246 21.44 -3.44 11.50
CA VAL A 246 22.68 -4.15 11.84
C VAL A 246 22.61 -4.84 13.19
N GLN A 247 21.71 -4.40 14.07
CA GLN A 247 21.51 -5.03 15.37
C GLN A 247 20.08 -4.85 15.87
N SER A 248 19.55 -5.86 16.53
CA SER A 248 18.34 -5.74 17.35
C SER A 248 18.57 -6.33 18.73
N GLN A 249 17.91 -5.75 19.72
CA GLN A 249 17.84 -6.30 21.07
C GLN A 249 16.39 -6.55 21.42
N ASP A 250 16.10 -7.76 21.83
CA ASP A 250 14.77 -8.18 22.24
C ASP A 250 14.46 -7.76 23.68
N PRO A 251 13.21 -7.96 24.18
CA PRO A 251 12.83 -7.63 25.56
C PRO A 251 13.57 -8.40 26.65
N THR A 252 14.20 -9.53 26.36
CA THR A 252 14.98 -10.31 27.31
C THR A 252 16.42 -9.82 27.42
N GLY A 253 16.81 -8.89 26.51
CA GLY A 253 18.16 -8.40 26.39
C GLY A 253 19.00 -9.18 25.35
N ALA A 254 18.44 -10.20 24.73
CA ALA A 254 19.12 -10.98 23.70
C ALA A 254 19.40 -10.11 22.47
N ILE A 255 20.64 -10.16 22.00
CA ILE A 255 21.10 -9.34 20.87
C ILE A 255 21.23 -10.24 19.64
N THR A 256 20.69 -9.77 18.53
CA THR A 256 20.84 -10.37 17.21
C THR A 256 21.58 -9.40 16.31
N HIS A 257 22.61 -9.86 15.60
CA HIS A 257 23.37 -9.09 14.62
C HIS A 257 22.99 -9.51 13.20
N TYR A 258 23.01 -8.53 12.30
CA TYR A 258 22.64 -8.70 10.90
C TYR A 258 23.77 -8.17 10.00
N ARG A 259 24.18 -8.96 9.03
CA ARG A 259 25.16 -8.54 8.03
C ARG A 259 24.56 -8.58 6.64
N HIS A 260 24.95 -7.60 5.84
CA HIS A 260 24.46 -7.43 4.47
C HIS A 260 25.65 -7.39 3.52
N ASP A 261 25.45 -7.84 2.30
CA ASP A 261 26.42 -7.68 1.23
C ASP A 261 26.40 -6.26 0.60
N GLU A 262 27.26 -6.02 -0.37
CA GLU A 262 27.34 -4.76 -1.10
C GLU A 262 26.05 -4.38 -1.85
N TYR A 263 25.22 -5.37 -2.22
CA TYR A 263 23.90 -5.17 -2.83
C TYR A 263 22.80 -4.93 -1.81
N GLY A 264 23.09 -5.13 -0.53
CA GLY A 264 22.18 -4.93 0.59
C GLY A 264 21.32 -6.10 0.95
N ARG A 265 21.65 -7.27 0.46
CA ARG A 265 20.96 -8.51 0.79
C ARG A 265 21.49 -9.04 2.11
N LEU A 266 20.60 -9.56 2.95
CA LEU A 266 20.96 -10.14 4.24
C LEU A 266 21.76 -11.43 4.02
N ILE A 267 23.03 -11.45 4.46
CA ILE A 267 23.92 -12.61 4.28
C ILE A 267 24.15 -13.41 5.56
N GLU A 268 23.94 -12.81 6.72
CA GLU A 268 24.16 -13.48 7.99
C GLU A 268 23.29 -12.90 9.11
N VAL A 269 22.76 -13.78 9.95
CA VAL A 269 22.07 -13.46 11.20
C VAL A 269 22.75 -14.24 12.32
N GLU A 270 23.33 -13.53 13.27
CA GLU A 270 23.94 -14.11 14.47
C GLU A 270 23.01 -13.88 15.67
N GLN A 271 22.53 -14.96 16.27
CA GLN A 271 21.66 -14.95 17.44
C GLN A 271 22.47 -14.76 18.74
N ALA A 272 21.80 -14.39 19.82
CA ALA A 272 22.42 -14.15 21.12
C ALA A 272 23.10 -15.39 21.74
N ASP A 273 22.70 -16.59 21.33
CA ASP A 273 23.30 -17.86 21.75
C ASP A 273 24.52 -18.26 20.89
N GLY A 274 24.93 -17.42 19.97
CA GLY A 274 26.00 -17.67 19.00
C GLY A 274 25.58 -18.48 17.78
N GLY A 275 24.33 -18.90 17.70
CA GLY A 275 23.78 -19.57 16.53
C GLY A 275 23.81 -18.63 15.33
N THR A 276 24.29 -19.09 14.18
CA THR A 276 24.44 -18.26 12.98
C THR A 276 23.70 -18.87 11.81
N GLU A 277 22.81 -18.09 11.21
CA GLU A 277 22.19 -18.42 9.92
C GLU A 277 22.90 -17.67 8.80
N ARG A 278 23.17 -18.35 7.68
CA ARG A 278 23.82 -17.75 6.50
C ARG A 278 22.96 -17.91 5.25
N TYR A 279 22.96 -16.87 4.42
CA TYR A 279 22.18 -16.80 3.20
C TYR A 279 23.13 -16.58 2.04
N ALA A 280 23.08 -17.46 1.05
CA ALA A 280 23.85 -17.32 -0.19
C ALA A 280 22.90 -16.96 -1.35
N TYR A 281 23.31 -15.99 -2.15
CA TYR A 281 22.55 -15.46 -3.26
C TYR A 281 23.30 -15.67 -4.58
N PRO A 282 22.58 -15.85 -5.69
CA PRO A 282 23.22 -15.85 -7.01
C PRO A 282 23.81 -14.46 -7.31
N SER A 283 24.82 -14.44 -8.16
CA SER A 283 25.38 -13.19 -8.66
C SER A 283 24.34 -12.42 -9.47
N PRO A 284 24.20 -11.08 -9.28
CA PRO A 284 23.32 -10.27 -10.12
C PRO A 284 23.64 -10.35 -11.62
N GLN A 285 24.89 -10.63 -11.99
CA GLN A 285 25.32 -10.77 -13.37
C GLN A 285 24.87 -12.11 -13.99
N GLU A 286 24.83 -13.17 -13.19
CA GLU A 286 24.47 -14.53 -13.63
C GLU A 286 22.96 -14.78 -13.59
N ALA A 287 22.28 -14.17 -12.61
CA ALA A 287 20.85 -14.40 -12.39
C ALA A 287 20.13 -13.09 -11.99
N PRO A 288 20.07 -12.08 -12.89
CA PRO A 288 19.54 -10.75 -12.53
C PRO A 288 18.08 -10.75 -12.07
N LEU A 289 17.28 -11.74 -12.47
CA LEU A 289 15.86 -11.82 -12.15
C LEU A 289 15.57 -12.41 -10.77
N ILE A 290 16.53 -13.16 -10.21
CA ILE A 290 16.38 -13.89 -8.93
C ILE A 290 17.51 -13.57 -7.94
N CYS A 291 18.34 -12.58 -8.26
CA CYS A 291 19.51 -12.25 -7.45
C CYS A 291 19.19 -11.88 -6.00
N ASP A 292 17.97 -11.42 -5.72
CA ASP A 292 17.51 -11.09 -4.36
C ASP A 292 16.87 -12.27 -3.62
N SER A 293 16.82 -13.45 -4.26
CA SER A 293 16.30 -14.68 -3.66
C SER A 293 17.45 -15.60 -3.25
N PRO A 294 17.59 -15.97 -1.97
CA PRO A 294 18.67 -16.86 -1.55
C PRO A 294 18.51 -18.25 -2.18
N HIS A 295 19.56 -18.76 -2.79
CA HIS A 295 19.57 -20.11 -3.34
C HIS A 295 20.01 -21.16 -2.30
N GLN A 296 20.62 -20.71 -1.20
CA GLN A 296 21.03 -21.55 -0.09
C GLN A 296 20.86 -20.82 1.24
N ILE A 297 20.38 -21.55 2.23
CA ILE A 297 20.29 -21.10 3.62
C ILE A 297 20.97 -22.16 4.49
N GLU A 298 21.93 -21.77 5.31
CA GLU A 298 22.56 -22.59 6.33
C GLU A 298 22.00 -22.19 7.69
N ASP A 299 21.43 -23.11 8.42
CA ASP A 299 20.90 -22.85 9.75
C ASP A 299 21.99 -22.91 10.85
N ALA A 300 21.66 -22.47 12.06
CA ALA A 300 22.58 -22.41 13.18
C ALA A 300 23.19 -23.78 13.61
N LYS A 301 22.64 -24.90 13.14
CA LYS A 301 23.15 -26.23 13.37
C LYS A 301 23.96 -26.79 12.20
N GLY A 302 24.22 -25.99 11.18
CA GLY A 302 24.91 -26.38 9.96
C GLY A 302 24.04 -27.13 8.95
N GLY A 303 22.72 -27.19 9.19
CA GLY A 303 21.78 -27.76 8.25
C GLY A 303 21.59 -26.86 7.04
N THR A 304 21.71 -27.42 5.84
CA THR A 304 21.64 -26.65 4.61
C THR A 304 20.30 -26.87 3.90
N LYS A 305 19.60 -25.77 3.59
CA LYS A 305 18.41 -25.74 2.77
C LYS A 305 18.77 -25.15 1.42
N ARG A 306 18.35 -25.80 0.34
CA ARG A 306 18.57 -25.32 -1.03
C ARG A 306 17.25 -24.95 -1.70
N LEU A 307 17.23 -23.78 -2.34
CA LEU A 307 16.07 -23.23 -2.99
C LEU A 307 16.41 -23.05 -4.48
N ALA A 308 15.55 -23.50 -5.35
CA ALA A 308 15.65 -23.21 -6.77
C ALA A 308 14.40 -22.42 -7.20
N PHE A 309 14.63 -21.40 -8.00
CA PHE A 309 13.59 -20.51 -8.51
C PHE A 309 13.52 -20.63 -10.03
N SER A 310 12.32 -20.50 -10.58
CA SER A 310 12.14 -20.29 -12.01
C SER A 310 12.67 -18.91 -12.42
N ASP A 311 12.86 -18.70 -13.72
CA ASP A 311 13.21 -17.38 -14.26
C ASP A 311 12.17 -16.30 -13.98
N ALA A 312 10.94 -16.67 -13.61
CA ALA A 312 9.91 -15.76 -13.13
C ALA A 312 10.00 -15.45 -11.61
N GLY A 313 11.03 -15.92 -10.91
CA GLY A 313 11.22 -15.72 -9.47
C GLY A 313 10.31 -16.59 -8.59
N LEU A 314 9.64 -17.60 -9.14
CA LEU A 314 8.80 -18.52 -8.37
C LEU A 314 9.65 -19.66 -7.82
N LEU A 315 9.49 -20.01 -6.53
CA LEU A 315 10.13 -21.17 -5.93
C LEU A 315 9.61 -22.45 -6.60
N VAL A 316 10.52 -23.19 -7.25
CA VAL A 316 10.19 -24.43 -7.98
C VAL A 316 10.73 -25.69 -7.31
N ARG A 317 11.73 -25.55 -6.43
CA ARG A 317 12.26 -26.66 -5.64
C ARG A 317 12.76 -26.18 -4.29
N TYR A 318 12.45 -26.95 -3.27
CA TYR A 318 12.99 -26.84 -1.93
C TYR A 318 13.58 -28.18 -1.53
N THR A 319 14.80 -28.16 -0.99
CA THR A 319 15.48 -29.35 -0.47
C THR A 319 16.05 -28.97 0.89
N ASP A 320 15.76 -29.73 1.93
CA ASP A 320 16.33 -29.57 3.24
C ASP A 320 17.33 -30.68 3.58
N CYS A 321 18.00 -30.55 4.72
CA CYS A 321 18.99 -31.51 5.19
C CYS A 321 18.39 -32.85 5.66
N SER A 322 17.07 -33.00 5.70
CA SER A 322 16.41 -34.25 6.13
C SER A 322 16.24 -35.26 5.00
N GLN A 323 16.51 -34.86 3.77
CA GLN A 323 16.54 -35.74 2.59
C GLN A 323 17.97 -36.22 2.35
N SER A 324 18.44 -37.11 3.18
CA SER A 324 19.60 -37.97 2.90
C SER A 324 19.13 -39.33 2.39
#